data_597225d76840180055f6cea21f357396
#
_entry.id   597225d76840180055f6cea21f357396
#
_cell.length_a   1.000
_cell.length_b   1.000
_cell.length_c   1.000
_cell.angle_alpha   90.00
_cell.angle_beta   90.00
_cell.angle_gamma   90.00
#
_symmetry.space_group_name_H-M   'P 1'
#
loop_
_entity.id
_entity.type
_entity.pdbx_description
1 polymer ?
#
loop_
_entity_poly.entity_id
_entity_poly.type
_entity_poly.pdbx_seq_one_letter_code
_entity_poly.pdbx_strand_id
1 'polypeptide(L)'
;TAISPNYAQGIYARAWTEALADRPLEGRRHVDQAMRLSPLDPMYYAMLGTRAFTHLAVGEDAMAARWAERAARAPGAHVLIAMIAAATHALAGDPQRAAAWAANVRERDGALRREDFFRSFPMQSPTLRTRVAAALQRLGF
;
A
#
# COMPACT_ATOMS: atom_id res chain seq x y z
N THR A 1 10.96 -22.41 -18.59
CA THR A 1 11.95 -22.31 -17.51
C THR A 1 11.30 -21.76 -16.25
N ALA A 2 11.42 -22.49 -15.18
CA ALA A 2 10.93 -22.03 -13.88
C ALA A 2 11.74 -20.82 -13.43
N ILE A 3 11.06 -19.72 -13.17
CA ILE A 3 11.69 -18.53 -12.60
C ILE A 3 11.74 -18.74 -11.09
N SER A 4 12.93 -18.56 -10.53
CA SER A 4 13.15 -18.72 -9.10
C SER A 4 12.24 -17.77 -8.30
N PRO A 5 11.61 -18.22 -7.19
CA PRO A 5 10.88 -17.32 -6.30
C PRO A 5 11.72 -16.14 -5.80
N ASN A 6 13.03 -16.36 -5.63
CA ASN A 6 13.94 -15.30 -5.22
C ASN A 6 14.07 -14.21 -6.28
N TYR A 7 13.94 -14.55 -7.56
CA TYR A 7 13.98 -13.56 -8.63
C TYR A 7 12.78 -12.62 -8.54
N ALA A 8 11.56 -13.17 -8.38
CA ALA A 8 10.36 -12.36 -8.21
C ALA A 8 10.42 -11.51 -6.93
N GLN A 9 10.94 -12.08 -5.85
CA GLN A 9 11.11 -11.35 -4.59
C GLN A 9 12.08 -10.18 -4.73
N GLY A 10 13.17 -10.37 -5.46
CA GLY A 10 14.14 -9.30 -5.73
C GLY A 10 13.52 -8.16 -6.52
N ILE A 11 12.72 -8.47 -7.54
CA ILE A 11 12.01 -7.47 -8.35
C ILE A 11 10.99 -6.73 -7.49
N TYR A 12 10.24 -7.44 -6.65
CA TYR A 12 9.26 -6.84 -5.76
C TYR A 12 9.93 -5.90 -4.75
N ALA A 13 11.02 -6.30 -4.12
CA ALA A 13 11.76 -5.47 -3.18
C ALA A 13 12.24 -4.18 -3.83
N ARG A 14 12.71 -4.25 -5.08
CA ARG A 14 13.12 -3.09 -5.85
C ARG A 14 11.93 -2.17 -6.14
N ALA A 15 10.80 -2.75 -6.53
CA ALA A 15 9.57 -1.98 -6.80
C ALA A 15 9.13 -1.20 -5.57
N TRP A 16 9.17 -1.84 -4.41
CA TRP A 16 8.82 -1.24 -3.14
C TRP A 16 9.73 -0.05 -2.80
N THR A 17 11.04 -0.26 -2.93
CA THR A 17 12.01 0.79 -2.69
C THR A 17 11.80 1.98 -3.62
N GLU A 18 11.56 1.74 -4.90
CA GLU A 18 11.35 2.79 -5.89
C GLU A 18 10.05 3.56 -5.62
N ALA A 19 8.97 2.85 -5.25
CA ALA A 19 7.68 3.48 -4.95
C ALA A 19 7.78 4.44 -3.76
N LEU A 20 8.52 4.04 -2.70
CA LEU A 20 8.71 4.87 -1.51
C LEU A 20 9.76 5.95 -1.69
N ALA A 21 10.68 5.80 -2.65
CA ALA A 21 11.76 6.73 -2.93
C ALA A 21 11.41 7.78 -3.99
N ASP A 22 10.11 8.00 -4.26
CA ASP A 22 9.61 8.96 -5.23
C ASP A 22 10.02 8.62 -6.68
N ARG A 23 10.03 7.33 -7.00
CA ARG A 23 10.26 6.81 -8.35
C ARG A 23 9.10 5.89 -8.74
N PRO A 24 7.87 6.44 -8.78
CA PRO A 24 6.66 5.62 -8.87
C PRO A 24 6.51 4.86 -10.18
N LEU A 25 6.94 5.42 -11.32
CA LEU A 25 6.77 4.75 -12.61
C LEU A 25 7.69 3.54 -12.73
N GLU A 26 8.92 3.64 -12.25
CA GLU A 26 9.84 2.51 -12.18
C GLU A 26 9.31 1.45 -11.20
N GLY A 27 8.82 1.87 -10.05
CA GLY A 27 8.23 0.98 -9.05
C GLY A 27 7.02 0.23 -9.62
N ARG A 28 6.16 0.94 -10.36
CA ARG A 28 4.99 0.33 -11.01
C ARG A 28 5.39 -0.73 -12.01
N ARG A 29 6.36 -0.44 -12.86
CA ARG A 29 6.85 -1.40 -13.86
C ARG A 29 7.37 -2.67 -13.18
N HIS A 30 8.17 -2.50 -12.13
CA HIS A 30 8.76 -3.63 -11.43
C HIS A 30 7.73 -4.46 -10.65
N VAL A 31 6.77 -3.80 -9.99
CA VAL A 31 5.74 -4.55 -9.25
C VAL A 31 4.82 -5.31 -10.22
N ASP A 32 4.50 -4.73 -11.36
CA ASP A 32 3.70 -5.43 -12.38
C ASP A 32 4.44 -6.66 -12.90
N GLN A 33 5.74 -6.54 -13.10
CA GLN A 33 6.57 -7.68 -13.48
C GLN A 33 6.58 -8.75 -12.39
N ALA A 34 6.75 -8.36 -11.13
CA ALA A 34 6.74 -9.31 -10.01
C ALA A 34 5.40 -10.06 -9.92
N MET A 35 4.29 -9.36 -10.09
CA MET A 35 2.96 -9.98 -10.09
C MET A 35 2.77 -10.97 -11.22
N ARG A 36 3.31 -10.67 -12.42
CA ARG A 36 3.24 -11.59 -13.56
C ARG A 36 4.09 -12.84 -13.34
N LEU A 37 5.24 -12.69 -12.67
CA LEU A 37 6.16 -13.79 -12.42
C LEU A 37 5.71 -14.70 -11.30
N SER A 38 4.93 -14.19 -10.35
CA SER A 38 4.55 -14.95 -9.16
C SER A 38 3.11 -14.62 -8.74
N PRO A 39 2.10 -14.98 -9.57
CA PRO A 39 0.72 -14.61 -9.29
C PRO A 39 0.12 -15.33 -8.07
N LEU A 40 0.73 -16.43 -7.62
CA LEU A 40 0.27 -17.19 -6.47
C LEU A 40 1.16 -16.99 -5.24
N ASP A 41 2.01 -15.96 -5.27
CA ASP A 41 2.91 -15.66 -4.16
C ASP A 41 2.10 -15.33 -2.90
N PRO A 42 2.47 -15.91 -1.72
CA PRO A 42 1.78 -15.57 -0.46
C PRO A 42 1.85 -14.07 -0.12
N MET A 43 2.84 -13.35 -0.66
CA MET A 43 2.98 -11.90 -0.46
C MET A 43 2.33 -11.08 -1.58
N TYR A 44 1.45 -11.69 -2.37
CA TYR A 44 0.79 -10.98 -3.48
C TYR A 44 0.04 -9.75 -3.00
N TYR A 45 -0.56 -9.82 -1.81
CA TYR A 45 -1.23 -8.64 -1.22
C TYR A 45 -0.27 -7.46 -1.05
N ALA A 46 0.99 -7.71 -0.71
CA ALA A 46 1.98 -6.66 -0.56
C ALA A 46 2.37 -6.06 -1.92
N MET A 47 2.38 -6.86 -2.97
CA MET A 47 2.58 -6.37 -4.34
C MET A 47 1.44 -5.45 -4.76
N LEU A 48 0.20 -5.81 -4.45
CA LEU A 48 -0.97 -4.96 -4.69
C LEU A 48 -0.88 -3.66 -3.91
N GLY A 49 -0.42 -3.70 -2.66
CA GLY A 49 -0.20 -2.52 -1.84
C GLY A 49 0.87 -1.59 -2.41
N THR A 50 1.96 -2.16 -2.91
CA THR A 50 3.01 -1.40 -3.58
C THR A 50 2.46 -0.70 -4.82
N ARG A 51 1.63 -1.40 -5.61
CA ARG A 51 0.97 -0.80 -6.77
C ARG A 51 0.13 0.41 -6.35
N ALA A 52 -0.60 0.31 -5.23
CA ALA A 52 -1.39 1.42 -4.69
C ALA A 52 -0.51 2.63 -4.40
N PHE A 53 0.65 2.44 -3.80
CA PHE A 53 1.57 3.54 -3.52
C PHE A 53 2.07 4.22 -4.79
N THR A 54 2.26 3.49 -5.88
CA THR A 54 2.69 4.10 -7.15
C THR A 54 1.65 5.06 -7.71
N HIS A 55 0.36 4.77 -7.52
CA HIS A 55 -0.71 5.67 -7.91
C HIS A 55 -0.80 6.87 -6.98
N LEU A 56 -0.68 6.62 -5.68
CA LEU A 56 -0.74 7.67 -4.68
C LEU A 56 0.37 8.71 -4.90
N ALA A 57 1.56 8.23 -5.26
CA ALA A 57 2.73 9.09 -5.48
C ALA A 57 2.55 10.07 -6.66
N VAL A 58 1.71 9.72 -7.63
CA VAL A 58 1.43 10.60 -8.78
C VAL A 58 0.07 11.30 -8.68
N GLY A 59 -0.59 11.23 -7.52
CA GLY A 59 -1.85 11.93 -7.29
C GLY A 59 -3.09 11.23 -7.82
N GLU A 60 -2.98 9.97 -8.22
CA GLU A 60 -4.10 9.15 -8.70
C GLU A 60 -4.79 8.46 -7.53
N ASP A 61 -5.42 9.25 -6.65
CA ASP A 61 -5.93 8.76 -5.38
C ASP A 61 -7.03 7.70 -5.53
N ALA A 62 -7.92 7.86 -6.51
CA ALA A 62 -8.99 6.89 -6.76
C ALA A 62 -8.43 5.54 -7.20
N MET A 63 -7.42 5.54 -8.07
CA MET A 63 -6.75 4.31 -8.48
C MET A 63 -5.97 3.70 -7.33
N ALA A 64 -5.31 4.52 -6.53
CA ALA A 64 -4.62 4.04 -5.33
C ALA A 64 -5.59 3.32 -4.39
N ALA A 65 -6.78 3.88 -4.17
CA ALA A 65 -7.79 3.27 -3.32
C ALA A 65 -8.26 1.92 -3.87
N ARG A 66 -8.44 1.79 -5.18
CA ARG A 66 -8.84 0.52 -5.81
C ARG A 66 -7.80 -0.57 -5.59
N TRP A 67 -6.52 -0.26 -5.80
CA TRP A 67 -5.45 -1.23 -5.60
C TRP A 67 -5.28 -1.58 -4.12
N ALA A 68 -5.39 -0.59 -3.23
CA ALA A 68 -5.32 -0.82 -1.80
C ALA A 68 -6.48 -1.68 -1.30
N GLU A 69 -7.68 -1.48 -1.83
CA GLU A 69 -8.86 -2.30 -1.51
C GLU A 69 -8.60 -3.76 -1.89
N ARG A 70 -8.10 -4.01 -3.10
CA ARG A 70 -7.74 -5.36 -3.53
C ARG A 70 -6.69 -5.98 -2.62
N ALA A 71 -5.67 -5.20 -2.26
CA ALA A 71 -4.61 -5.64 -1.37
C ALA A 71 -5.16 -6.05 0.00
N ALA A 72 -6.00 -5.19 0.58
CA ALA A 72 -6.55 -5.41 1.92
C ALA A 72 -7.53 -6.59 1.97
N ARG A 73 -8.21 -6.88 0.86
CA ARG A 73 -9.12 -8.01 0.75
C ARG A 73 -8.42 -9.33 0.42
N ALA A 74 -7.15 -9.29 0.05
CA ALA A 74 -6.43 -10.50 -0.31
C ALA A 74 -6.23 -11.40 0.93
N PRO A 75 -6.28 -12.73 0.75
CA PRO A 75 -6.06 -13.65 1.87
C PRO A 75 -4.71 -13.41 2.55
N GLY A 76 -4.71 -13.39 3.87
CA GLY A 76 -3.49 -13.22 4.66
C GLY A 76 -2.93 -11.82 4.70
N ALA A 77 -3.63 -10.81 4.16
CA ALA A 77 -3.15 -9.44 4.15
C ALA A 77 -2.91 -8.92 5.57
N HIS A 78 -1.72 -8.36 5.80
CA HIS A 78 -1.34 -7.78 7.08
C HIS A 78 -2.22 -6.57 7.41
N VAL A 79 -2.42 -6.31 8.70
CA VAL A 79 -3.27 -5.19 9.15
C VAL A 79 -2.81 -3.82 8.62
N LEU A 80 -1.52 -3.64 8.41
CA LEU A 80 -0.99 -2.39 7.83
C LEU A 80 -1.48 -2.16 6.40
N ILE A 81 -1.82 -3.22 5.66
CA ILE A 81 -2.41 -3.10 4.33
C ILE A 81 -3.83 -2.53 4.43
N ALA A 82 -4.59 -2.94 5.44
CA ALA A 82 -5.91 -2.34 5.72
C ALA A 82 -5.77 -0.85 6.05
N MET A 83 -4.67 -0.46 6.69
CA MET A 83 -4.40 0.94 6.99
C MET A 83 -4.10 1.75 5.72
N ILE A 84 -3.43 1.15 4.73
CA ILE A 84 -3.27 1.76 3.40
C ILE A 84 -4.65 1.99 2.76
N ALA A 85 -5.54 1.00 2.83
CA ALA A 85 -6.88 1.13 2.26
C ALA A 85 -7.66 2.27 2.94
N ALA A 86 -7.57 2.37 4.26
CA ALA A 86 -8.22 3.45 4.99
C ALA A 86 -7.72 4.82 4.53
N ALA A 87 -6.40 5.00 4.45
CA ALA A 87 -5.80 6.27 4.05
C ALA A 87 -6.14 6.63 2.60
N THR A 88 -6.04 5.68 1.68
CA THR A 88 -6.30 5.93 0.25
C THR A 88 -7.76 6.24 -0.03
N HIS A 89 -8.70 5.57 0.63
CA HIS A 89 -10.11 5.91 0.50
C HIS A 89 -10.42 7.31 1.05
N ALA A 90 -9.79 7.69 2.15
CA ALA A 90 -9.94 9.04 2.68
C ALA A 90 -9.44 10.10 1.68
N LEU A 91 -8.28 9.87 1.07
CA LEU A 91 -7.72 10.77 0.07
C LEU A 91 -8.52 10.80 -1.22
N ALA A 92 -9.17 9.68 -1.56
CA ALA A 92 -10.03 9.57 -2.75
C ALA A 92 -11.42 10.18 -2.53
N GLY A 93 -11.73 10.67 -1.34
CA GLY A 93 -13.02 11.29 -1.06
C GLY A 93 -14.15 10.30 -0.74
N ASP A 94 -13.81 9.12 -0.24
CA ASP A 94 -14.77 8.10 0.18
C ASP A 94 -14.67 7.88 1.70
N PRO A 95 -15.29 8.75 2.51
CA PRO A 95 -15.17 8.67 3.96
C PRO A 95 -15.80 7.42 4.55
N GLN A 96 -16.82 6.86 3.91
CA GLN A 96 -17.50 5.67 4.43
C GLN A 96 -16.58 4.44 4.34
N ARG A 97 -15.95 4.23 3.20
CA ARG A 97 -15.00 3.13 3.05
C ARG A 97 -13.75 3.34 3.90
N ALA A 98 -13.28 4.58 3.97
CA ALA A 98 -12.15 4.92 4.83
C ALA A 98 -12.44 4.56 6.30
N ALA A 99 -13.62 4.93 6.79
CA ALA A 99 -14.03 4.63 8.17
C ALA A 99 -14.18 3.12 8.39
N ALA A 100 -14.70 2.38 7.42
CA ALA A 100 -14.86 0.94 7.52
C ALA A 100 -13.50 0.24 7.65
N TRP A 101 -12.52 0.64 6.84
CA TRP A 101 -11.17 0.08 6.94
C TRP A 101 -10.46 0.51 8.23
N ALA A 102 -10.65 1.75 8.67
CA ALA A 102 -10.11 2.20 9.95
C ALA A 102 -10.67 1.39 11.12
N ALA A 103 -11.96 1.06 11.10
CA ALA A 103 -12.58 0.20 12.10
C ALA A 103 -11.98 -1.22 12.06
N ASN A 104 -11.76 -1.75 10.86
CA ASN A 104 -11.11 -3.05 10.68
C ASN A 104 -9.71 -3.06 11.32
N VAL A 105 -8.93 -2.00 11.11
CA VAL A 105 -7.59 -1.88 11.73
C VAL A 105 -7.69 -1.89 13.24
N ARG A 106 -8.58 -1.07 13.81
CA ARG A 106 -8.72 -0.98 15.27
C ARG A 106 -9.17 -2.29 15.91
N GLU A 107 -10.04 -3.02 15.23
CA GLU A 107 -10.53 -4.31 15.70
C GLU A 107 -9.40 -5.35 15.71
N ARG A 108 -8.52 -5.30 14.70
CA ARG A 108 -7.40 -6.25 14.57
C ARG A 108 -6.21 -5.88 15.44
N ASP A 109 -5.93 -4.59 15.58
CA ASP A 109 -4.81 -4.07 16.37
C ASP A 109 -5.11 -2.63 16.79
N GLY A 110 -5.71 -2.48 17.97
CA GLY A 110 -6.10 -1.18 18.52
C GLY A 110 -4.92 -0.29 18.95
N ALA A 111 -3.71 -0.83 18.97
CA ALA A 111 -2.51 -0.09 19.36
C ALA A 111 -1.81 0.60 18.19
N LEU A 112 -2.20 0.30 16.93
CA LEU A 112 -1.55 0.87 15.77
C LEU A 112 -1.76 2.38 15.67
N ARG A 113 -0.68 3.08 15.33
CA ARG A 113 -0.63 4.54 15.19
C ARG A 113 0.02 4.92 13.86
N ARG A 114 -0.07 6.23 13.52
CA ARG A 114 0.60 6.78 12.34
C ARG A 114 2.10 6.44 12.31
N GLU A 115 2.75 6.50 13.46
CA GLU A 115 4.19 6.23 13.58
C GLU A 115 4.52 4.82 13.09
N ASP A 116 3.67 3.85 13.43
CA ASP A 116 3.87 2.46 12.98
C ASP A 116 3.74 2.34 11.47
N PHE A 117 2.78 3.07 10.89
CA PHE A 117 2.58 3.11 9.45
C PHE A 117 3.84 3.64 8.74
N PHE A 118 4.35 4.79 9.17
CA PHE A 118 5.51 5.41 8.52
C PHE A 118 6.82 4.69 8.82
N ARG A 119 6.88 3.92 9.90
CA ARG A 119 8.01 3.04 10.16
C ARG A 119 8.05 1.88 9.18
N SER A 120 6.88 1.34 8.84
CA SER A 120 6.75 0.24 7.88
C SER A 120 6.84 0.72 6.44
N PHE A 121 6.37 1.93 6.16
CA PHE A 121 6.32 2.54 4.83
C PHE A 121 7.05 3.89 4.85
N PRO A 122 8.39 3.87 4.83
CA PRO A 122 9.19 5.10 4.94
C PRO A 122 9.16 5.91 3.65
N MET A 123 8.15 6.75 3.50
CA MET A 123 7.96 7.62 2.34
C MET A 123 8.99 8.73 2.35
N GLN A 124 9.69 8.92 1.24
CA GLN A 124 10.71 9.95 1.10
C GLN A 124 10.13 11.27 0.60
N SER A 125 8.99 11.27 -0.09
CA SER A 125 8.32 12.48 -0.52
C SER A 125 7.66 13.19 0.67
N PRO A 126 8.10 14.41 1.04
CA PRO A 126 7.45 15.14 2.15
C PRO A 126 5.99 15.48 1.86
N THR A 127 5.66 15.82 0.62
CA THR A 127 4.30 16.14 0.22
C THR A 127 3.37 14.93 0.39
N LEU A 128 3.79 13.77 -0.09
CA LEU A 128 3.01 12.54 0.03
C LEU A 128 2.86 12.15 1.50
N ARG A 129 3.94 12.21 2.27
CA ARG A 129 3.92 11.88 3.69
C ARG A 129 2.94 12.77 4.44
N THR A 130 2.93 14.07 4.16
CA THR A 130 2.02 15.03 4.81
C THR A 130 0.56 14.71 4.47
N ARG A 131 0.27 14.40 3.21
CA ARG A 131 -1.09 14.07 2.79
C ARG A 131 -1.60 12.80 3.48
N VAL A 132 -0.78 11.76 3.51
CA VAL A 132 -1.14 10.48 4.15
C VAL A 132 -1.27 10.65 5.67
N ALA A 133 -0.37 11.40 6.29
CA ALA A 133 -0.44 11.66 7.73
C ALA A 133 -1.73 12.39 8.11
N ALA A 134 -2.14 13.39 7.31
CA ALA A 134 -3.39 14.12 7.54
C ALA A 134 -4.61 13.20 7.41
N ALA A 135 -4.61 12.31 6.41
CA ALA A 135 -5.69 11.35 6.21
C ALA A 135 -5.79 10.38 7.40
N LEU A 136 -4.67 9.85 7.86
CA LEU A 136 -4.64 8.94 9.01
C LEU A 136 -5.09 9.66 10.29
N GLN A 137 -4.68 10.91 10.47
CA GLN A 137 -5.10 11.71 11.63
C GLN A 137 -6.61 11.91 11.65
N ARG A 138 -7.21 12.23 10.51
CA ARG A 138 -8.68 12.38 10.42
C ARG A 138 -9.41 11.09 10.78
N LEU A 139 -8.78 9.94 10.57
CA LEU A 139 -9.35 8.63 10.89
C LEU A 139 -9.06 8.20 12.34
N GLY A 140 -8.35 9.01 13.10
CA GLY A 140 -8.08 8.76 14.51
C GLY A 140 -6.78 8.00 14.80
N PHE A 141 -5.90 7.91 13.83
CA PHE A 141 -4.59 7.27 14.01
C PHE A 141 -3.48 8.23 14.39
#